data_6baf347f5f79b2930f7f18fd4207f92d
#
_entry.id   6baf347f5f79b2930f7f18fd4207f92d
#
_cell.length_a   1.000
_cell.length_b   1.000
_cell.length_c   1.000
_cell.angle_alpha   90.00
_cell.angle_beta   90.00
_cell.angle_gamma   90.00
#
_symmetry.space_group_name_H-M   'P 1'
#
loop_
_entity.id
_entity.type
_entity.pdbx_description
1 polymer ?
#
loop_
_entity_poly.entity_id
_entity_poly.type
_entity_poly.pdbx_seq_one_letter_code
_entity_poly.pdbx_strand_id
1 'polypeptide(L)'
;TKTAAQTLTATLSAALAADDILQVSVNAGSSWADDDHAPGDGVSLSTAITLSGTSSIHIRIKDDAGNIGTATTQAYILDTTAPTITFTSVDISADTGSSATDFITKTAAQTLTATLSAAIASDDILQTSINNGGAWVDDDHAAGDGTALSTSITLSGSSTLHIRIKDDAGNIGTAETQAYILDTTAPTITYASVDISTDTGTSATDFNTNTAAQTLTATLSAAIAADDILQVSVNDGSSWTDDDHATGDG
;
A
#
# COMPACT_ATOMS: atom_id res chain seq x y z
N THR A 1 18.63 12.16 3.82
CA THR A 1 17.80 13.00 2.94
C THR A 1 17.90 12.57 1.49
N LYS A 2 16.83 12.68 0.73
CA LYS A 2 16.79 12.41 -0.73
C LYS A 2 16.93 13.67 -1.60
N THR A 3 17.00 14.84 -1.00
CA THR A 3 17.02 16.13 -1.71
C THR A 3 18.38 16.78 -1.56
N ALA A 4 19.04 17.06 -2.69
CA ALA A 4 20.37 17.71 -2.71
C ALA A 4 20.29 19.17 -2.28
N ALA A 5 19.32 19.93 -2.79
CA ALA A 5 19.10 21.32 -2.41
C ALA A 5 18.49 21.38 -0.99
N GLN A 6 19.17 22.05 -0.09
CA GLN A 6 18.79 22.19 1.33
C GLN A 6 18.93 23.65 1.77
N THR A 7 18.21 24.01 2.83
CA THR A 7 18.48 25.22 3.59
C THR A 7 19.20 24.83 4.86
N LEU A 8 20.45 25.28 5.00
CA LEU A 8 21.21 25.12 6.23
C LEU A 8 20.79 26.21 7.23
N THR A 9 20.39 25.80 8.40
CA THR A 9 20.09 26.70 9.51
C THR A 9 21.03 26.43 10.68
N ALA A 10 21.50 27.50 11.32
CA ALA A 10 22.32 27.42 12.54
C ALA A 10 22.10 28.67 13.39
N THR A 11 22.51 28.58 14.65
CA THR A 11 22.51 29.75 15.56
C THR A 11 23.95 30.01 16.03
N LEU A 12 24.45 31.19 15.74
CA LEU A 12 25.73 31.66 16.24
C LEU A 12 25.63 31.99 17.73
N SER A 13 26.72 31.84 18.48
CA SER A 13 26.79 32.19 19.89
C SER A 13 26.79 33.73 20.13
N ALA A 14 27.19 34.49 19.11
CA ALA A 14 27.14 35.93 19.06
C ALA A 14 27.03 36.41 17.61
N ALA A 15 26.60 37.64 17.37
CA ALA A 15 26.64 38.24 16.03
C ALA A 15 28.09 38.37 15.54
N LEU A 16 28.28 38.31 14.20
CA LEU A 16 29.59 38.45 13.56
C LEU A 16 30.17 39.85 13.84
N ALA A 17 31.49 39.92 14.08
CA ALA A 17 32.21 41.20 14.09
C ALA A 17 32.31 41.76 12.68
N ALA A 18 32.66 43.05 12.55
CA ALA A 18 32.66 43.75 11.25
C ALA A 18 33.69 43.21 10.24
N ASP A 19 34.70 42.51 10.75
CA ASP A 19 35.80 41.90 9.99
C ASP A 19 35.68 40.36 9.87
N ASP A 20 34.57 39.78 10.37
CA ASP A 20 34.33 38.34 10.31
C ASP A 20 33.54 37.93 9.06
N ILE A 21 33.92 36.80 8.50
CA ILE A 21 33.25 36.14 7.38
C ILE A 21 32.82 34.75 7.82
N LEU A 22 31.54 34.44 7.66
CA LEU A 22 31.03 33.09 7.82
C LEU A 22 31.38 32.24 6.60
N GLN A 23 31.92 31.07 6.80
CA GLN A 23 32.25 30.12 5.72
C GLN A 23 31.55 28.79 5.91
N VAL A 24 31.00 28.24 4.85
CA VAL A 24 30.33 26.94 4.81
C VAL A 24 31.07 26.00 3.86
N SER A 25 31.23 24.75 4.26
CA SER A 25 31.70 23.64 3.44
C SER A 25 30.68 22.50 3.51
N VAL A 26 30.39 21.87 2.37
CA VAL A 26 29.50 20.68 2.27
C VAL A 26 30.27 19.42 1.92
N ASN A 27 31.61 19.46 1.90
CA ASN A 27 32.50 18.39 1.47
C ASN A 27 33.62 18.11 2.48
N ALA A 28 33.27 18.00 3.73
CA ALA A 28 34.17 17.72 4.87
C ALA A 28 35.34 18.71 4.97
N GLY A 29 35.11 19.98 4.68
CA GLY A 29 36.14 21.02 4.76
C GLY A 29 37.13 21.07 3.59
N SER A 30 36.92 20.28 2.53
CA SER A 30 37.82 20.23 1.36
C SER A 30 37.75 21.52 0.53
N SER A 31 36.61 22.17 0.48
CA SER A 31 36.45 23.52 -0.06
C SER A 31 35.48 24.33 0.79
N TRP A 32 35.61 25.65 0.76
CA TRP A 32 34.82 26.57 1.56
C TRP A 32 34.24 27.65 0.66
N ALA A 33 32.98 28.00 0.93
CA ALA A 33 32.32 29.15 0.33
C ALA A 33 32.03 30.18 1.42
N ASP A 34 32.24 31.44 1.10
CA ASP A 34 31.82 32.55 1.94
C ASP A 34 30.30 32.65 1.88
N ASP A 35 29.69 32.82 3.04
CA ASP A 35 28.25 33.02 3.18
C ASP A 35 27.92 34.51 3.18
N ASP A 36 26.73 34.86 2.77
CA ASP A 36 26.28 36.27 2.73
C ASP A 36 25.79 36.81 4.10
N HIS A 37 25.85 35.99 5.15
CA HIS A 37 25.52 36.40 6.50
C HIS A 37 26.50 37.47 6.99
N ALA A 38 25.99 38.68 7.18
CA ALA A 38 26.82 39.85 7.47
C ALA A 38 26.74 40.27 8.94
N PRO A 39 27.73 41.06 9.41
CA PRO A 39 27.61 41.78 10.70
C PRO A 39 26.32 42.62 10.72
N GLY A 40 25.43 42.32 11.69
CA GLY A 40 24.12 42.97 11.79
C GLY A 40 22.94 42.10 11.43
N ASP A 41 23.12 40.99 10.78
CA ASP A 41 22.05 40.01 10.48
C ASP A 41 21.63 39.20 11.73
N GLY A 42 22.29 39.43 12.85
CA GLY A 42 22.00 38.76 14.11
C GLY A 42 22.74 37.44 14.26
N VAL A 43 22.12 36.49 14.95
CA VAL A 43 22.76 35.20 15.27
C VAL A 43 22.17 34.02 14.52
N SER A 44 21.11 34.23 13.72
CA SER A 44 20.40 33.17 13.00
C SER A 44 20.91 33.03 11.57
N LEU A 45 21.62 31.96 11.25
CA LEU A 45 22.04 31.62 9.90
C LEU A 45 20.89 30.88 9.17
N SER A 46 20.67 31.26 7.89
CA SER A 46 19.79 30.54 6.97
C SER A 46 20.35 30.68 5.55
N THR A 47 21.05 29.66 5.05
CA THR A 47 21.71 29.69 3.74
C THR A 47 21.36 28.48 2.90
N ALA A 48 21.26 28.69 1.56
CA ALA A 48 21.03 27.61 0.62
C ALA A 48 22.32 26.85 0.35
N ILE A 49 22.27 25.51 0.47
CA ILE A 49 23.39 24.63 0.18
C ILE A 49 22.97 23.52 -0.79
N THR A 50 23.93 22.93 -1.49
CA THR A 50 23.71 21.77 -2.33
C THR A 50 24.60 20.62 -1.85
N LEU A 51 23.94 19.55 -1.36
CA LEU A 51 24.59 18.34 -0.88
C LEU A 51 25.03 17.44 -2.05
N SER A 52 26.05 16.61 -1.84
CA SER A 52 26.51 15.62 -2.81
C SER A 52 27.03 14.37 -2.07
N GLY A 53 26.39 13.21 -2.32
CA GLY A 53 26.77 11.94 -1.73
C GLY A 53 26.72 11.93 -0.21
N THR A 54 27.62 11.16 0.42
CA THR A 54 27.79 11.08 1.88
C THR A 54 29.00 11.92 2.29
N SER A 55 28.80 12.87 3.19
CA SER A 55 29.88 13.79 3.64
C SER A 55 29.50 14.48 4.96
N SER A 56 30.13 15.60 5.26
CA SER A 56 29.78 16.47 6.40
C SER A 56 29.76 17.94 6.00
N ILE A 57 28.81 18.64 6.58
CA ILE A 57 28.74 20.10 6.54
C ILE A 57 29.64 20.62 7.65
N HIS A 58 30.43 21.62 7.33
CA HIS A 58 31.26 22.36 8.26
C HIS A 58 30.94 23.85 8.17
N ILE A 59 30.86 24.50 9.31
CA ILE A 59 30.62 25.96 9.43
C ILE A 59 31.76 26.52 10.28
N ARG A 60 32.38 27.61 9.82
CA ARG A 60 33.44 28.33 10.59
C ARG A 60 33.37 29.83 10.33
N ILE A 61 34.06 30.57 11.18
CA ILE A 61 34.26 31.99 11.00
C ILE A 61 35.74 32.20 10.65
N LYS A 62 36.00 33.09 9.72
CA LYS A 62 37.33 33.57 9.33
C LYS A 62 37.34 35.10 9.46
N ASP A 63 38.39 35.68 10.06
CA ASP A 63 38.59 37.12 10.10
C ASP A 63 39.32 37.66 8.86
N ASP A 64 39.39 38.97 8.69
CA ASP A 64 40.10 39.64 7.60
C ASP A 64 41.63 39.38 7.57
N ALA A 65 42.23 39.07 8.72
CA ALA A 65 43.65 38.69 8.82
C ALA A 65 43.89 37.24 8.36
N GLY A 66 42.83 36.46 8.11
CA GLY A 66 42.89 35.08 7.71
C GLY A 66 42.92 34.07 8.86
N ASN A 67 42.71 34.49 10.11
CA ASN A 67 42.61 33.55 11.21
C ASN A 67 41.27 32.81 11.15
N ILE A 68 41.30 31.52 11.49
CA ILE A 68 40.17 30.61 11.33
C ILE A 68 39.71 30.13 12.71
N GLY A 69 38.43 30.34 13.01
CA GLY A 69 37.79 29.82 14.21
C GLY A 69 37.54 28.31 14.13
N THR A 70 37.20 27.69 15.26
CA THR A 70 36.85 26.27 15.35
C THR A 70 35.59 25.99 14.52
N ALA A 71 35.67 25.01 13.63
CA ALA A 71 34.51 24.60 12.81
C ALA A 71 33.52 23.75 13.63
N THR A 72 32.23 24.00 13.43
CA THR A 72 31.16 23.08 13.82
C THR A 72 30.88 22.15 12.65
N THR A 73 30.65 20.86 12.92
CA THR A 73 30.50 19.83 11.89
C THR A 73 29.22 19.00 12.09
N GLN A 74 28.55 18.67 10.98
CA GLN A 74 27.38 17.79 10.93
C GLN A 74 27.48 16.83 9.76
N ALA A 75 27.53 15.51 10.02
CA ALA A 75 27.49 14.50 8.97
C ALA A 75 26.13 14.46 8.28
N TYR A 76 26.13 14.14 7.00
CA TYR A 76 24.92 13.89 6.21
C TYR A 76 25.08 12.73 5.24
N ILE A 77 23.96 12.13 4.86
CA ILE A 77 23.83 11.18 3.77
C ILE A 77 22.80 11.75 2.80
N LEU A 78 23.22 11.94 1.53
CA LEU A 78 22.30 12.19 0.43
C LEU A 78 22.07 10.85 -0.28
N ASP A 79 20.90 10.29 -0.10
CA ASP A 79 20.46 9.07 -0.78
C ASP A 79 19.32 9.42 -1.74
N THR A 80 19.56 9.20 -3.01
CA THR A 80 18.59 9.45 -4.09
C THR A 80 18.16 8.15 -4.79
N THR A 81 18.54 7.00 -4.24
CA THR A 81 18.30 5.69 -4.83
C THR A 81 17.04 5.09 -4.24
N ALA A 82 16.02 4.88 -5.05
CA ALA A 82 14.81 4.22 -4.59
C ALA A 82 15.04 2.70 -4.41
N PRO A 83 14.37 2.05 -3.44
CA PRO A 83 14.34 0.60 -3.30
C PRO A 83 13.89 -0.07 -4.60
N THR A 84 14.53 -1.21 -4.95
CA THR A 84 14.25 -1.95 -6.20
C THR A 84 13.52 -3.27 -5.97
N ILE A 85 13.11 -3.55 -4.73
CA ILE A 85 12.39 -4.76 -4.36
C ILE A 85 11.03 -4.77 -5.07
N THR A 86 10.69 -5.91 -5.68
CA THR A 86 9.40 -6.16 -6.34
C THR A 86 8.63 -7.23 -5.57
N PHE A 87 7.33 -7.30 -5.85
CA PHE A 87 6.42 -8.23 -5.20
C PHE A 87 5.84 -9.21 -6.22
N THR A 88 5.62 -10.45 -5.80
CA THR A 88 4.96 -11.50 -6.56
C THR A 88 3.99 -12.26 -5.66
N SER A 89 3.11 -13.06 -6.27
CA SER A 89 2.16 -13.91 -5.52
C SER A 89 1.37 -13.13 -4.46
N VAL A 90 0.88 -11.94 -4.85
CA VAL A 90 -0.01 -11.15 -3.98
C VAL A 90 -1.33 -11.89 -3.85
N ASP A 91 -1.81 -12.09 -2.61
CA ASP A 91 -3.02 -12.85 -2.33
C ASP A 91 -3.69 -12.37 -1.03
N ILE A 92 -4.97 -12.70 -0.85
CA ILE A 92 -5.76 -12.43 0.35
C ILE A 92 -6.30 -13.74 0.95
N SER A 93 -6.39 -13.82 2.27
CA SER A 93 -6.69 -15.06 3.01
C SER A 93 -8.09 -15.62 2.78
N ALA A 94 -9.05 -14.80 2.40
CA ALA A 94 -10.44 -15.18 2.18
C ALA A 94 -10.96 -14.55 0.90
N ASP A 95 -10.49 -15.06 -0.24
CA ASP A 95 -11.09 -14.83 -1.54
C ASP A 95 -12.29 -15.77 -1.67
N THR A 96 -13.51 -15.22 -1.51
CA THR A 96 -14.72 -16.02 -1.25
C THR A 96 -15.66 -16.14 -2.43
N GLY A 97 -15.32 -15.58 -3.55
CA GLY A 97 -16.10 -15.65 -4.80
C GLY A 97 -16.08 -17.03 -5.45
N SER A 98 -16.52 -17.11 -6.69
CA SER A 98 -16.44 -18.32 -7.52
C SER A 98 -15.00 -18.66 -7.94
N SER A 99 -14.09 -17.69 -7.88
CA SER A 99 -12.65 -17.83 -8.08
C SER A 99 -11.91 -17.53 -6.78
N ALA A 100 -10.83 -18.25 -6.51
CA ALA A 100 -9.96 -18.01 -5.37
C ALA A 100 -8.76 -17.11 -5.72
N THR A 101 -8.82 -16.36 -6.83
CA THR A 101 -7.70 -15.54 -7.34
C THR A 101 -8.16 -14.25 -8.02
N ASP A 102 -9.45 -13.88 -7.90
CA ASP A 102 -10.00 -12.68 -8.54
C ASP A 102 -10.15 -11.48 -7.60
N PHE A 103 -9.87 -11.68 -6.31
CA PHE A 103 -9.97 -10.67 -5.26
C PHE A 103 -11.38 -10.12 -5.06
N ILE A 104 -12.42 -10.91 -5.38
CA ILE A 104 -13.81 -10.61 -5.05
C ILE A 104 -14.16 -11.35 -3.76
N THR A 105 -14.44 -10.62 -2.70
CA THR A 105 -14.65 -11.21 -1.38
C THR A 105 -15.81 -10.55 -0.62
N LYS A 106 -16.50 -11.34 0.21
CA LYS A 106 -17.47 -10.84 1.18
C LYS A 106 -16.85 -10.55 2.55
N THR A 107 -15.56 -10.83 2.73
CA THR A 107 -14.86 -10.73 4.02
C THR A 107 -13.96 -9.51 4.05
N ALA A 108 -14.24 -8.55 4.92
CA ALA A 108 -13.44 -7.32 5.03
C ALA A 108 -12.09 -7.54 5.71
N ALA A 109 -12.04 -8.33 6.79
CA ALA A 109 -10.80 -8.64 7.49
C ALA A 109 -10.00 -9.71 6.71
N GLN A 110 -8.79 -9.38 6.29
CA GLN A 110 -7.93 -10.22 5.45
C GLN A 110 -6.52 -10.30 6.03
N THR A 111 -5.83 -11.40 5.72
CA THR A 111 -4.38 -11.44 5.75
C THR A 111 -3.90 -11.27 4.30
N LEU A 112 -3.15 -10.21 4.05
CA LEU A 112 -2.47 -9.99 2.79
C LEU A 112 -1.16 -10.77 2.81
N THR A 113 -0.91 -11.55 1.78
CA THR A 113 0.35 -12.25 1.58
C THR A 113 1.01 -11.84 0.27
N ALA A 114 2.33 -11.84 0.23
CA ALA A 114 3.11 -11.63 -0.99
C ALA A 114 4.52 -12.21 -0.82
N THR A 115 5.22 -12.38 -1.94
CA THR A 115 6.64 -12.74 -1.94
C THR A 115 7.46 -11.58 -2.47
N LEU A 116 8.43 -11.11 -1.68
CA LEU A 116 9.39 -10.09 -2.06
C LEU A 116 10.53 -10.70 -2.87
N SER A 117 11.06 -9.98 -3.86
CA SER A 117 12.20 -10.43 -4.67
C SER A 117 13.51 -10.54 -3.87
N ALA A 118 13.61 -9.82 -2.75
CA ALA A 118 14.70 -9.87 -1.77
C ALA A 118 14.19 -9.45 -0.39
N ALA A 119 14.88 -9.80 0.68
CA ALA A 119 14.61 -9.24 2.01
C ALA A 119 14.83 -7.72 1.99
N ILE A 120 14.03 -6.98 2.75
CA ILE A 120 14.17 -5.53 2.87
C ILE A 120 15.44 -5.17 3.64
N ALA A 121 16.06 -4.03 3.35
CA ALA A 121 17.19 -3.52 4.10
C ALA A 121 16.75 -2.99 5.48
N SER A 122 17.71 -2.79 6.38
CA SER A 122 17.42 -2.34 7.75
C SER A 122 16.89 -0.92 7.85
N ASP A 123 17.05 -0.15 6.79
CA ASP A 123 16.60 1.24 6.64
C ASP A 123 15.36 1.36 5.73
N ASP A 124 14.83 0.23 5.29
CA ASP A 124 13.62 0.16 4.47
C ASP A 124 12.37 -0.08 5.32
N ILE A 125 11.26 0.48 4.90
CA ILE A 125 9.92 0.27 5.48
C ILE A 125 8.98 -0.23 4.38
N LEU A 126 8.33 -1.37 4.62
CA LEU A 126 7.23 -1.84 3.80
C LEU A 126 5.97 -1.01 4.11
N GLN A 127 5.26 -0.59 3.10
CA GLN A 127 4.02 0.16 3.24
C GLN A 127 2.90 -0.47 2.43
N THR A 128 1.70 -0.53 3.00
CA THR A 128 0.48 -0.97 2.33
C THR A 128 -0.54 0.17 2.21
N SER A 129 -1.38 0.11 1.19
CA SER A 129 -2.54 0.98 1.03
C SER A 129 -3.70 0.20 0.44
N ILE A 130 -4.88 0.32 1.03
CA ILE A 130 -6.12 -0.33 0.58
C ILE A 130 -7.05 0.62 -0.19
N ASN A 131 -6.66 1.85 -0.42
CA ASN A 131 -7.51 2.91 -0.98
C ASN A 131 -6.85 3.62 -2.17
N ASN A 132 -6.32 2.82 -3.11
CA ASN A 132 -5.69 3.31 -4.33
C ASN A 132 -4.52 4.30 -4.08
N GLY A 133 -3.70 4.02 -3.06
CA GLY A 133 -2.55 4.87 -2.71
C GLY A 133 -2.90 6.18 -1.99
N GLY A 134 -4.16 6.38 -1.59
CA GLY A 134 -4.60 7.61 -0.91
C GLY A 134 -4.09 7.74 0.52
N ALA A 135 -3.97 6.63 1.24
CA ALA A 135 -3.34 6.57 2.57
C ALA A 135 -2.42 5.34 2.63
N TRP A 136 -1.28 5.51 3.29
CA TRP A 136 -0.28 4.45 3.45
C TRP A 136 -0.09 4.12 4.92
N VAL A 137 0.02 2.84 5.22
CA VAL A 137 0.29 2.30 6.56
C VAL A 137 1.63 1.61 6.52
N ASP A 138 2.51 1.94 7.47
CA ASP A 138 3.77 1.24 7.66
C ASP A 138 3.48 -0.16 8.22
N ASP A 139 4.10 -1.16 7.63
CA ASP A 139 4.00 -2.56 8.04
C ASP A 139 5.14 -2.90 8.99
N ASP A 140 4.94 -3.90 9.85
CA ASP A 140 5.95 -4.37 10.80
C ASP A 140 6.96 -5.37 10.20
N HIS A 141 6.85 -5.67 8.90
CA HIS A 141 7.80 -6.52 8.19
C HIS A 141 9.21 -5.90 8.21
N ALA A 142 10.14 -6.57 8.85
CA ALA A 142 11.49 -6.07 9.09
C ALA A 142 12.56 -6.81 8.26
N ALA A 143 13.75 -6.25 8.20
CA ALA A 143 14.89 -6.81 7.46
C ALA A 143 15.24 -8.27 7.81
N GLY A 144 14.85 -8.77 8.98
CA GLY A 144 15.10 -10.15 9.44
C GLY A 144 14.00 -11.14 9.06
N ASP A 145 12.85 -10.69 8.55
CA ASP A 145 11.65 -11.52 8.34
C ASP A 145 11.67 -12.29 7.01
N GLY A 146 12.71 -12.07 6.21
CA GLY A 146 12.92 -12.75 4.93
C GLY A 146 12.14 -12.13 3.79
N THR A 147 11.59 -12.96 2.89
CA THR A 147 10.90 -12.51 1.68
C THR A 147 9.39 -12.79 1.68
N ALA A 148 8.87 -13.44 2.70
CA ALA A 148 7.44 -13.76 2.79
C ALA A 148 6.72 -12.67 3.59
N LEU A 149 5.87 -11.87 2.92
CA LEU A 149 4.97 -10.92 3.57
C LEU A 149 3.72 -11.65 4.06
N SER A 150 3.29 -11.31 5.28
CA SER A 150 1.99 -11.72 5.85
C SER A 150 1.52 -10.63 6.81
N THR A 151 0.59 -9.79 6.37
CA THR A 151 0.09 -8.66 7.15
C THR A 151 -1.44 -8.60 7.20
N SER A 152 -1.98 -8.10 8.30
CA SER A 152 -3.43 -7.93 8.46
C SER A 152 -3.90 -6.62 7.82
N ILE A 153 -4.92 -6.71 6.97
CA ILE A 153 -5.57 -5.56 6.35
C ILE A 153 -7.09 -5.62 6.56
N THR A 154 -7.76 -4.49 6.41
CA THR A 154 -9.23 -4.44 6.43
C THR A 154 -9.70 -3.73 5.18
N LEU A 155 -10.30 -4.47 4.25
CA LEU A 155 -10.83 -3.97 2.98
C LEU A 155 -12.06 -3.09 3.22
N SER A 156 -12.31 -2.16 2.30
CA SER A 156 -13.47 -1.26 2.35
C SER A 156 -13.95 -0.93 0.93
N GLY A 157 -15.14 -1.41 0.60
CA GLY A 157 -15.74 -1.25 -0.73
C GLY A 157 -14.88 -1.85 -1.85
N SER A 158 -15.01 -1.30 -3.06
CA SER A 158 -14.17 -1.69 -4.21
C SER A 158 -13.06 -0.66 -4.39
N SER A 159 -11.81 -1.11 -4.48
CA SER A 159 -10.64 -0.23 -4.60
C SER A 159 -9.42 -1.00 -5.15
N THR A 160 -8.24 -0.42 -5.03
CA THR A 160 -6.97 -1.05 -5.37
C THR A 160 -6.07 -1.09 -4.13
N LEU A 161 -5.57 -2.28 -3.84
CA LEU A 161 -4.50 -2.53 -2.90
C LEU A 161 -3.17 -2.15 -3.53
N HIS A 162 -2.31 -1.50 -2.79
CA HIS A 162 -0.94 -1.17 -3.19
C HIS A 162 0.04 -1.62 -2.11
N ILE A 163 1.20 -2.13 -2.53
CA ILE A 163 2.33 -2.51 -1.66
C ILE A 163 3.59 -1.84 -2.21
N ARG A 164 4.40 -1.23 -1.36
CA ARG A 164 5.67 -0.61 -1.75
C ARG A 164 6.72 -0.64 -0.64
N ILE A 165 7.95 -0.36 -1.01
CA ILE A 165 9.06 -0.11 -0.06
C ILE A 165 9.40 1.38 -0.09
N LYS A 166 9.66 1.94 1.08
CA LYS A 166 10.19 3.29 1.28
C LYS A 166 11.45 3.20 2.14
N ASP A 167 12.54 3.85 1.73
CA ASP A 167 13.76 3.94 2.52
C ASP A 167 13.72 5.07 3.58
N ASP A 168 14.71 5.11 4.46
CA ASP A 168 14.86 6.14 5.49
C ASP A 168 15.07 7.55 4.92
N ALA A 169 15.63 7.67 3.71
CA ALA A 169 15.78 8.96 3.04
C ALA A 169 14.43 9.46 2.47
N GLY A 170 13.44 8.57 2.38
CA GLY A 170 12.11 8.82 1.83
C GLY A 170 12.00 8.57 0.32
N ASN A 171 12.96 7.87 -0.31
CA ASN A 171 12.78 7.39 -1.68
C ASN A 171 11.77 6.25 -1.68
N ILE A 172 11.00 6.14 -2.74
CA ILE A 172 9.89 5.20 -2.85
C ILE A 172 10.15 4.27 -4.02
N GLY A 173 10.14 2.97 -3.77
CA GLY A 173 10.19 1.93 -4.78
C GLY A 173 8.90 1.83 -5.60
N THR A 174 8.94 1.05 -6.68
CA THR A 174 7.77 0.78 -7.51
C THR A 174 6.72 0.03 -6.68
N ALA A 175 5.48 0.50 -6.69
CA ALA A 175 4.38 -0.18 -6.02
C ALA A 175 3.86 -1.35 -6.87
N GLU A 176 3.57 -2.47 -6.21
CA GLU A 176 2.70 -3.53 -6.74
C GLU A 176 1.25 -3.16 -6.45
N THR A 177 0.34 -3.48 -7.37
CA THR A 177 -1.06 -3.07 -7.29
C THR A 177 -2.00 -4.22 -7.63
N GLN A 178 -3.07 -4.39 -6.84
CA GLN A 178 -4.09 -5.40 -7.05
C GLN A 178 -5.47 -4.80 -6.79
N ALA A 179 -6.34 -4.81 -7.80
CA ALA A 179 -7.74 -4.43 -7.62
C ALA A 179 -8.48 -5.46 -6.76
N TYR A 180 -9.39 -5.00 -5.93
CA TYR A 180 -10.27 -5.87 -5.15
C TYR A 180 -11.70 -5.34 -5.11
N ILE A 181 -12.66 -6.25 -4.88
CA ILE A 181 -14.07 -5.95 -4.62
C ILE A 181 -14.46 -6.56 -3.28
N LEU A 182 -14.88 -5.73 -2.34
CA LEU A 182 -15.58 -6.18 -1.15
C LEU A 182 -17.07 -6.05 -1.40
N ASP A 183 -17.75 -7.18 -1.64
CA ASP A 183 -19.20 -7.24 -1.73
C ASP A 183 -19.79 -7.96 -0.51
N THR A 184 -20.57 -7.24 0.26
CA THR A 184 -21.28 -7.75 1.44
C THR A 184 -22.79 -7.80 1.23
N THR A 185 -23.25 -7.57 0.01
CA THR A 185 -24.67 -7.50 -0.34
C THR A 185 -25.13 -8.88 -0.83
N ALA A 186 -26.07 -9.48 -0.11
CA ALA A 186 -26.65 -10.73 -0.59
C ALA A 186 -27.59 -10.48 -1.78
N PRO A 187 -27.69 -11.43 -2.74
CA PRO A 187 -28.69 -11.38 -3.80
C PRO A 187 -30.12 -11.23 -3.25
N THR A 188 -30.93 -10.43 -3.91
CA THR A 188 -32.32 -10.16 -3.50
C THR A 188 -33.36 -10.85 -4.36
N ILE A 189 -32.91 -11.64 -5.35
CA ILE A 189 -33.77 -12.41 -6.23
C ILE A 189 -34.50 -13.49 -5.43
N THR A 190 -35.79 -13.65 -5.68
CA THR A 190 -36.65 -14.66 -5.05
C THR A 190 -37.30 -15.51 -6.11
N TYR A 191 -37.81 -16.67 -5.70
CA TYR A 191 -38.55 -17.57 -6.57
C TYR A 191 -40.05 -17.23 -6.52
N ALA A 192 -40.67 -17.06 -7.69
CA ALA A 192 -42.13 -16.84 -7.82
C ALA A 192 -42.89 -18.16 -7.88
N SER A 193 -42.28 -19.21 -8.47
CA SER A 193 -42.83 -20.58 -8.49
C SER A 193 -41.66 -21.59 -8.53
N VAL A 194 -41.92 -22.77 -8.02
CA VAL A 194 -41.03 -23.93 -8.11
C VAL A 194 -41.88 -25.14 -8.46
N ASP A 195 -41.44 -26.00 -9.38
CA ASP A 195 -42.15 -27.20 -9.79
C ASP A 195 -41.20 -28.31 -10.20
N ILE A 196 -41.68 -29.56 -10.19
CA ILE A 196 -40.95 -30.75 -10.65
C ILE A 196 -41.64 -31.38 -11.85
N SER A 197 -40.84 -31.97 -12.78
CA SER A 197 -41.34 -32.46 -14.06
C SER A 197 -42.35 -33.58 -13.97
N THR A 198 -42.34 -34.40 -12.91
CA THR A 198 -43.21 -35.54 -12.71
C THR A 198 -43.72 -35.60 -11.28
N ASP A 199 -44.80 -34.90 -11.02
CA ASP A 199 -45.59 -35.03 -9.80
C ASP A 199 -46.68 -36.07 -10.02
N THR A 200 -46.53 -37.26 -9.41
CA THR A 200 -47.33 -38.46 -9.71
C THR A 200 -48.45 -38.72 -8.70
N GLY A 201 -48.61 -37.89 -7.71
CA GLY A 201 -49.63 -37.99 -6.67
C GLY A 201 -51.06 -37.70 -7.17
N THR A 202 -51.98 -37.57 -6.22
CA THR A 202 -53.34 -37.14 -6.51
C THR A 202 -53.50 -35.65 -6.74
N SER A 203 -52.46 -34.90 -6.37
CA SER A 203 -52.27 -33.49 -6.64
C SER A 203 -51.06 -33.31 -7.50
N ALA A 204 -51.10 -32.41 -8.47
CA ALA A 204 -49.97 -32.09 -9.35
C ALA A 204 -49.12 -30.93 -8.79
N THR A 205 -49.24 -30.59 -7.49
CA THR A 205 -48.56 -29.45 -6.85
C THR A 205 -48.12 -29.72 -5.42
N ASP A 206 -48.15 -31.01 -4.96
CA ASP A 206 -47.77 -31.38 -3.61
C ASP A 206 -46.37 -32.01 -3.52
N PHE A 207 -45.66 -32.13 -4.66
CA PHE A 207 -44.33 -32.70 -4.77
C PHE A 207 -44.25 -34.17 -4.29
N ASN A 208 -45.38 -34.87 -4.30
CA ASN A 208 -45.41 -36.31 -3.94
C ASN A 208 -45.26 -37.16 -5.18
N THR A 209 -44.03 -37.64 -5.41
CA THR A 209 -43.69 -38.36 -6.62
C THR A 209 -43.08 -39.71 -6.36
N ASN A 210 -43.36 -40.70 -7.25
CA ASN A 210 -42.69 -41.99 -7.27
C ASN A 210 -41.52 -42.05 -8.24
N THR A 211 -41.18 -40.95 -8.88
CA THR A 211 -40.10 -40.83 -9.90
C THR A 211 -38.93 -40.06 -9.27
N ALA A 212 -37.78 -40.73 -9.16
CA ALA A 212 -36.60 -40.13 -8.56
C ALA A 212 -35.90 -39.08 -9.44
N ALA A 213 -35.85 -39.35 -10.77
CA ALA A 213 -35.24 -38.41 -11.71
C ALA A 213 -36.26 -37.31 -12.06
N GLN A 214 -35.96 -36.09 -11.74
CA GLN A 214 -36.82 -34.94 -11.97
C GLN A 214 -36.05 -33.82 -12.68
N THR A 215 -36.76 -33.01 -13.46
CA THR A 215 -36.32 -31.68 -13.84
C THR A 215 -36.97 -30.69 -12.88
N LEU A 216 -36.20 -29.87 -12.21
CA LEU A 216 -36.67 -28.74 -11.41
C LEU A 216 -36.90 -27.55 -12.34
N THR A 217 -38.05 -26.92 -12.23
CA THR A 217 -38.35 -25.64 -12.91
C THR A 217 -38.69 -24.60 -11.86
N ALA A 218 -38.22 -23.38 -12.08
CA ALA A 218 -38.51 -22.25 -11.21
C ALA A 218 -38.67 -20.97 -12.02
N THR A 219 -39.46 -20.04 -11.53
CA THR A 219 -39.54 -18.67 -12.06
C THR A 219 -38.91 -17.74 -11.07
N LEU A 220 -37.93 -16.97 -11.51
CA LEU A 220 -37.23 -15.98 -10.70
C LEU A 220 -38.00 -14.65 -10.74
N SER A 221 -37.90 -13.86 -9.68
CA SER A 221 -38.51 -12.51 -9.59
C SER A 221 -37.79 -11.49 -10.50
N ALA A 222 -36.55 -11.74 -10.90
CA ALA A 222 -35.74 -10.96 -11.82
C ALA A 222 -34.67 -11.85 -12.44
N ALA A 223 -34.04 -11.41 -13.53
CA ALA A 223 -32.89 -12.09 -14.12
C ALA A 223 -31.70 -12.07 -13.13
N ILE A 224 -30.89 -13.13 -13.17
CA ILE A 224 -29.67 -13.27 -12.35
C ILE A 224 -28.63 -12.24 -12.82
N ALA A 225 -27.97 -11.56 -11.88
CA ALA A 225 -26.86 -10.66 -12.17
C ALA A 225 -25.61 -11.45 -12.64
N ALA A 226 -24.65 -10.74 -13.25
CA ALA A 226 -23.48 -11.39 -13.86
C ALA A 226 -22.55 -12.07 -12.84
N ASP A 227 -22.63 -11.67 -11.58
CA ASP A 227 -21.84 -12.14 -10.46
C ASP A 227 -22.61 -13.07 -9.51
N ASP A 228 -23.89 -13.34 -9.80
CA ASP A 228 -24.72 -14.26 -9.05
C ASP A 228 -24.69 -15.67 -9.64
N ILE A 229 -24.76 -16.70 -8.80
CA ILE A 229 -24.86 -18.11 -9.18
C ILE A 229 -26.11 -18.69 -8.55
N LEU A 230 -26.96 -19.32 -9.38
CA LEU A 230 -28.08 -20.12 -8.91
C LEU A 230 -27.58 -21.42 -8.31
N GLN A 231 -28.05 -21.77 -7.11
CA GLN A 231 -27.70 -23.01 -6.45
C GLN A 231 -28.92 -23.80 -6.06
N VAL A 232 -28.85 -25.10 -6.19
CA VAL A 232 -29.92 -26.06 -5.85
C VAL A 232 -29.43 -27.03 -4.78
N SER A 233 -30.28 -27.28 -3.78
CA SER A 233 -30.11 -28.34 -2.79
C SER A 233 -31.32 -29.27 -2.78
N VAL A 234 -31.09 -30.59 -2.79
CA VAL A 234 -32.12 -31.64 -2.68
C VAL A 234 -32.04 -32.41 -1.35
N ASN A 235 -31.23 -31.94 -0.40
CA ASN A 235 -30.96 -32.61 0.88
C ASN A 235 -31.07 -31.65 2.09
N ASP A 236 -32.11 -30.84 2.07
CA ASP A 236 -32.42 -29.90 3.16
C ASP A 236 -31.28 -28.88 3.45
N GLY A 237 -30.62 -28.41 2.36
CA GLY A 237 -29.55 -27.43 2.45
C GLY A 237 -28.21 -27.97 3.00
N SER A 238 -28.07 -29.27 3.15
CA SER A 238 -26.84 -29.91 3.65
C SER A 238 -25.68 -29.82 2.64
N SER A 239 -26.01 -29.79 1.34
CA SER A 239 -25.08 -29.50 0.26
C SER A 239 -25.80 -28.76 -0.87
N TRP A 240 -25.04 -27.96 -1.63
CA TRP A 240 -25.53 -27.15 -2.73
C TRP A 240 -24.74 -27.47 -3.99
N THR A 241 -25.41 -27.42 -5.14
CA THR A 241 -24.82 -27.60 -6.46
C THR A 241 -25.15 -26.39 -7.30
N ASP A 242 -24.16 -25.87 -7.99
CA ASP A 242 -24.34 -24.77 -8.94
C ASP A 242 -25.18 -25.26 -10.12
N ASP A 243 -26.14 -24.46 -10.52
CA ASP A 243 -26.97 -24.68 -11.70
C ASP A 243 -26.33 -23.96 -12.89
N ASP A 244 -26.58 -24.46 -14.10
CA ASP A 244 -26.04 -23.89 -15.33
C ASP A 244 -26.85 -22.70 -15.86
N HIS A 245 -27.83 -22.20 -15.09
CA HIS A 245 -28.65 -21.05 -15.45
C HIS A 245 -27.75 -19.80 -15.55
N ALA A 246 -27.66 -19.26 -16.75
CA ALA A 246 -26.75 -18.17 -17.04
C ALA A 246 -27.41 -16.79 -16.90
N THR A 247 -26.59 -15.78 -16.78
CA THR A 247 -27.02 -14.36 -16.82
C THR A 247 -27.83 -14.09 -18.08
N GLY A 248 -29.04 -13.62 -17.93
CA GLY A 248 -29.96 -13.29 -19.05
C GLY A 248 -30.89 -14.41 -19.48
N ASP A 249 -30.79 -15.60 -18.90
CA ASP A 249 -31.83 -16.62 -18.98
C ASP A 249 -32.99 -16.19 -18.07
N GLY A 250 -34.04 -15.63 -18.64
CA GLY A 250 -35.17 -15.03 -17.93
C GLY A 250 -36.23 -16.00 -17.45
#